data_8a774b9f7bbf5353cfe9d75c87f69ff2
#
_entry.id   8a774b9f7bbf5353cfe9d75c87f69ff2
#
_cell.length_a   1.000
_cell.length_b   1.000
_cell.length_c   1.000
_cell.angle_alpha   90.00
_cell.angle_beta   90.00
_cell.angle_gamma   90.00
#
_symmetry.space_group_name_H-M   'P 1'
#
loop_
_entity.id
_entity.type
_entity.pdbx_description
1 polymer ?
#
loop_
_entity_poly.entity_id
_entity_poly.type
_entity_poly.pdbx_seq_one_letter_code
_entity_poly.pdbx_strand_id
1 'polypeptide(L)'
;MRIADVMTRDLPVVEPLCSIREAAQEMERSGIRALPVCDGSRLVGILTDWDVVRALAAEGDPSAQPLSDFMSTELVASPPDATLADAAELMSEAEVHHLLVRDGDELAGMIHLDIEWSQLSGAAGPPVPTFQAPI
;
A
#
# COMPACT_ATOMS: atom_id res chain seq x y z
N MET A 1 12.71 10.42 14.48
CA MET A 1 11.29 10.54 14.11
C MET A 1 10.72 9.17 13.85
N ARG A 2 9.58 8.88 14.42
CA ARG A 2 8.88 7.60 14.28
C ARG A 2 7.94 7.62 13.09
N ILE A 3 7.66 6.44 12.55
CA ILE A 3 6.68 6.28 11.47
C ILE A 3 5.33 6.87 11.87
N ALA A 4 4.90 6.65 13.13
CA ALA A 4 3.63 7.17 13.63
C ALA A 4 3.50 8.69 13.53
N ASP A 5 4.61 9.42 13.51
CA ASP A 5 4.61 10.88 13.45
C ASP A 5 4.26 11.43 12.06
N VAL A 6 4.43 10.62 11.03
CA VAL A 6 4.28 11.07 9.63
C VAL A 6 3.33 10.23 8.80
N MET A 7 2.87 9.09 9.31
CA MET A 7 1.97 8.21 8.54
C MET A 7 0.60 8.84 8.32
N THR A 8 -0.02 8.47 7.20
CA THR A 8 -1.41 8.82 6.93
C THR A 8 -2.30 7.80 7.64
N ARG A 9 -3.21 8.29 8.48
CA ARG A 9 -4.12 7.44 9.27
C ARG A 9 -5.51 7.31 8.66
N ASP A 10 -5.96 8.35 7.99
CA ASP A 10 -7.30 8.40 7.38
C ASP A 10 -7.20 7.86 5.96
N LEU A 11 -7.31 6.55 5.86
CA LEU A 11 -7.12 5.81 4.60
C LEU A 11 -8.44 5.19 4.16
N PRO A 12 -8.73 5.22 2.85
CA PRO A 12 -9.77 4.33 2.32
C PRO A 12 -9.30 2.88 2.46
N VAL A 13 -10.19 2.04 2.95
CA VAL A 13 -9.94 0.62 3.16
C VAL A 13 -11.03 -0.14 2.44
N VAL A 14 -10.67 -1.25 1.81
CA VAL A 14 -11.62 -2.12 1.13
C VAL A 14 -11.64 -3.49 1.78
N GLU A 15 -12.73 -4.21 1.57
CA GLU A 15 -12.89 -5.57 2.10
C GLU A 15 -12.53 -6.60 1.03
N PRO A 16 -12.11 -7.81 1.43
CA PRO A 16 -11.66 -8.82 0.47
C PRO A 16 -12.71 -9.23 -0.56
N LEU A 17 -13.98 -9.17 -0.18
CA LEU A 17 -15.09 -9.57 -1.08
C LEU A 17 -15.62 -8.42 -1.94
N CYS A 18 -15.11 -7.20 -1.76
CA CYS A 18 -15.42 -6.12 -2.69
C CYS A 18 -14.95 -6.50 -4.10
N SER A 19 -15.65 -6.00 -5.11
CA SER A 19 -15.27 -6.27 -6.48
C SER A 19 -14.07 -5.43 -6.92
N ILE A 20 -13.38 -5.87 -7.95
CA ILE A 20 -12.32 -5.09 -8.60
C ILE A 20 -12.84 -3.73 -9.04
N ARG A 21 -14.07 -3.69 -9.58
CA ARG A 21 -14.70 -2.44 -10.01
C ARG A 21 -14.88 -1.45 -8.85
N GLU A 22 -15.36 -1.93 -7.72
CA GLU A 22 -15.51 -1.10 -6.52
C GLU A 22 -14.16 -0.55 -6.03
N ALA A 23 -13.12 -1.39 -6.05
CA ALA A 23 -11.77 -0.97 -5.68
C ALA A 23 -11.24 0.09 -6.65
N ALA A 24 -11.43 -0.09 -7.95
CA ALA A 24 -11.00 0.88 -8.95
C ALA A 24 -11.72 2.22 -8.78
N GLN A 25 -13.02 2.19 -8.49
CA GLN A 25 -13.79 3.41 -8.20
C GLN A 25 -13.26 4.13 -6.96
N GLU A 26 -12.89 3.38 -5.93
CA GLU A 26 -12.31 3.96 -4.72
C GLU A 26 -10.96 4.61 -4.99
N MET A 27 -10.10 3.97 -5.79
CA MET A 27 -8.81 4.54 -6.19
C MET A 27 -9.00 5.84 -6.97
N GLU A 28 -9.94 5.87 -7.90
CA GLU A 28 -10.24 7.07 -8.68
C GLU A 28 -10.76 8.19 -7.78
N ARG A 29 -11.70 7.89 -6.90
CA ARG A 29 -12.33 8.86 -6.01
C ARG A 29 -11.33 9.47 -5.04
N SER A 30 -10.44 8.66 -4.48
CA SER A 30 -9.49 9.09 -3.45
C SER A 30 -8.13 9.52 -3.99
N GLY A 31 -7.81 9.19 -5.24
CA GLY A 31 -6.50 9.45 -5.82
C GLY A 31 -5.40 8.53 -5.27
N ILE A 32 -5.76 7.46 -4.58
CA ILE A 32 -4.82 6.52 -3.97
C ILE A 32 -4.61 5.34 -4.90
N ARG A 33 -3.35 4.93 -5.10
CA ARG A 33 -2.97 3.83 -5.99
C ARG A 33 -2.72 2.51 -5.26
N ALA A 34 -2.79 2.49 -3.95
CA ALA A 34 -2.63 1.30 -3.14
C ALA A 34 -3.65 1.32 -2.02
N LEU A 35 -4.54 0.34 -2.01
CA LEU A 35 -5.61 0.25 -1.02
C LEU A 35 -5.31 -0.87 -0.04
N PRO A 36 -5.25 -0.58 1.26
CA PRO A 36 -5.22 -1.63 2.27
C PRO A 36 -6.52 -2.43 2.20
N VAL A 37 -6.39 -3.75 2.34
CA VAL A 37 -7.53 -4.68 2.36
C VAL A 37 -7.64 -5.21 3.77
N CYS A 38 -8.78 -4.97 4.41
CA CYS A 38 -9.02 -5.40 5.80
C CYS A 38 -10.28 -6.23 5.89
N ASP A 39 -10.22 -7.24 6.76
CA ASP A 39 -11.37 -8.01 7.21
C ASP A 39 -11.70 -7.50 8.61
N GLY A 40 -12.71 -6.65 8.71
CA GLY A 40 -12.92 -5.86 9.92
C GLY A 40 -11.77 -4.90 10.15
N SER A 41 -11.12 -4.95 11.32
CA SER A 41 -9.93 -4.14 11.62
C SER A 41 -8.62 -4.84 11.24
N ARG A 42 -8.69 -6.12 10.86
CA ARG A 42 -7.52 -6.93 10.55
C ARG A 42 -7.03 -6.69 9.13
N LEU A 43 -5.77 -6.30 9.00
CA LEU A 43 -5.12 -6.12 7.71
C LEU A 43 -4.82 -7.50 7.09
N VAL A 44 -5.37 -7.77 5.90
CA VAL A 44 -5.21 -9.07 5.23
C VAL A 44 -4.52 -8.97 3.87
N GLY A 45 -4.42 -7.80 3.31
CA GLY A 45 -3.80 -7.65 1.99
C GLY A 45 -3.63 -6.20 1.57
N ILE A 46 -3.10 -6.05 0.37
CA ILE A 46 -3.01 -4.75 -0.31
C ILE A 46 -3.36 -4.94 -1.78
N LEU A 47 -4.10 -3.99 -2.33
CA LEU A 47 -4.45 -3.97 -3.74
C LEU A 47 -3.88 -2.71 -4.37
N THR A 48 -3.09 -2.86 -5.43
CA THR A 48 -2.48 -1.75 -6.15
C THR A 48 -3.22 -1.50 -7.47
N ASP A 49 -2.96 -0.35 -8.08
CA ASP A 49 -3.47 -0.03 -9.41
C ASP A 49 -3.00 -1.06 -10.45
N TRP A 50 -1.78 -1.60 -10.31
CA TRP A 50 -1.29 -2.65 -11.18
C TRP A 50 -2.14 -3.93 -11.05
N ASP A 51 -2.57 -4.27 -9.84
CA ASP A 51 -3.46 -5.43 -9.63
C ASP A 51 -4.79 -5.25 -10.36
N VAL A 52 -5.32 -4.01 -10.38
CA VAL A 52 -6.54 -3.69 -11.13
C VAL A 52 -6.31 -3.87 -12.63
N VAL A 53 -5.16 -3.41 -13.15
CA VAL A 53 -4.81 -3.61 -14.57
C VAL A 53 -4.73 -5.10 -14.89
N ARG A 54 -4.11 -5.90 -14.05
CA ARG A 54 -4.04 -7.35 -14.24
C ARG A 54 -5.42 -7.99 -14.24
N ALA A 55 -6.30 -7.53 -13.35
CA ALA A 55 -7.69 -8.03 -13.30
C ALA A 55 -8.47 -7.69 -14.57
N LEU A 56 -8.26 -6.49 -15.11
CA LEU A 56 -8.90 -6.08 -16.36
C LEU A 56 -8.38 -6.86 -17.56
N ALA A 57 -7.10 -7.27 -17.52
CA ALA A 57 -6.51 -8.09 -18.58
C ALA A 57 -6.96 -9.56 -18.51
N ALA A 58 -7.42 -10.01 -17.35
CA ALA A 58 -7.94 -11.37 -17.17
C ALA A 58 -9.35 -11.49 -17.75
N GLU A 59 -9.72 -12.73 -18.11
CA GLU A 59 -11.10 -13.01 -18.53
C GLU A 59 -12.03 -12.97 -17.32
N GLY A 60 -13.13 -12.25 -17.45
CA GLY A 60 -14.13 -12.15 -16.41
C GLY A 60 -14.75 -10.78 -16.32
N ASP A 61 -15.73 -10.64 -15.44
CA ASP A 61 -16.44 -9.39 -15.19
C ASP A 61 -15.86 -8.71 -13.96
N PRO A 62 -15.22 -7.52 -14.08
CA PRO A 62 -14.68 -6.80 -12.92
C PRO A 62 -15.70 -6.50 -11.83
N SER A 63 -16.99 -6.42 -12.18
CA SER A 63 -18.07 -6.21 -11.21
C SER A 63 -18.39 -7.46 -10.39
N ALA A 64 -17.98 -8.63 -10.86
CA ALA A 64 -18.24 -9.92 -10.21
C ALA A 64 -16.98 -10.54 -9.60
N GLN A 65 -15.79 -10.08 -10.00
CA GLN A 65 -14.51 -10.60 -9.48
C GLN A 65 -14.21 -9.98 -8.12
N PRO A 66 -14.04 -10.80 -7.06
CA PRO A 66 -13.61 -10.27 -5.77
C PRO A 66 -12.15 -9.81 -5.84
N LEU A 67 -11.85 -8.70 -5.20
CA LEU A 67 -10.47 -8.18 -5.21
C LEU A 67 -9.49 -9.13 -4.51
N SER A 68 -9.97 -10.00 -3.63
CA SER A 68 -9.13 -11.00 -2.96
C SER A 68 -8.42 -11.95 -3.92
N ASP A 69 -8.96 -12.14 -5.14
CA ASP A 69 -8.31 -12.97 -6.15
C ASP A 69 -7.06 -12.30 -6.74
N PHE A 70 -6.90 -10.99 -6.56
CA PHE A 70 -5.81 -10.21 -7.15
C PHE A 70 -4.93 -9.49 -6.14
N MET A 71 -5.38 -9.35 -4.89
CA MET A 71 -4.59 -8.67 -3.86
C MET A 71 -3.32 -9.44 -3.51
N SER A 72 -2.31 -8.71 -3.03
CA SER A 72 -1.12 -9.31 -2.45
C SER A 72 -1.35 -9.55 -0.96
N THR A 73 -0.97 -10.73 -0.49
CA THR A 73 -0.98 -11.08 0.93
C THR A 73 0.41 -11.02 1.56
N GLU A 74 1.44 -10.89 0.74
CA GLU A 74 2.81 -10.63 1.21
C GLU A 74 2.94 -9.15 1.48
N LEU A 75 2.79 -8.77 2.75
CA LEU A 75 2.73 -7.37 3.15
C LEU A 75 4.11 -6.84 3.52
N VAL A 76 4.47 -5.70 2.94
CA VAL A 76 5.61 -4.91 3.40
C VAL A 76 5.06 -3.93 4.44
N ALA A 77 5.35 -4.21 5.70
CA ALA A 77 4.75 -3.48 6.82
C ALA A 77 5.75 -3.25 7.95
N SER A 78 5.53 -2.21 8.71
CA SER A 78 6.31 -1.86 9.90
C SER A 78 5.39 -1.50 11.06
N PRO A 79 5.86 -1.64 12.30
CA PRO A 79 5.11 -1.14 13.44
C PRO A 79 5.19 0.40 13.54
N PRO A 80 4.23 1.04 14.23
CA PRO A 80 4.20 2.51 14.34
C PRO A 80 5.42 3.13 15.02
N ASP A 81 6.08 2.40 15.90
CA ASP A 81 7.22 2.87 16.66
C ASP A 81 8.57 2.70 15.94
N ALA A 82 8.59 2.10 14.77
CA ALA A 82 9.79 2.04 13.95
C ALA A 82 10.20 3.46 13.49
N THR A 83 11.48 3.64 13.17
CA THR A 83 12.00 4.92 12.72
C THR A 83 11.79 5.12 11.22
N LEU A 84 11.86 6.36 10.76
CA LEU A 84 11.82 6.66 9.33
C LEU A 84 13.00 6.04 8.59
N ALA A 85 14.15 5.92 9.22
CA ALA A 85 15.32 5.26 8.63
C ALA A 85 15.03 3.78 8.39
N ASP A 86 14.40 3.10 9.35
CA ASP A 86 13.97 1.71 9.20
C ASP A 86 12.97 1.56 8.06
N ALA A 87 12.01 2.47 7.97
CA ALA A 87 11.00 2.46 6.91
C ALA A 87 11.65 2.64 5.53
N ALA A 88 12.56 3.60 5.40
CA ALA A 88 13.25 3.86 4.12
C ALA A 88 14.07 2.64 3.69
N GLU A 89 14.77 2.00 4.61
CA GLU A 89 15.56 0.80 4.33
C GLU A 89 14.67 -0.35 3.85
N LEU A 90 13.57 -0.59 4.56
CA LEU A 90 12.64 -1.65 4.21
C LEU A 90 12.00 -1.41 2.84
N MET A 91 11.59 -0.19 2.55
CA MET A 91 10.99 0.16 1.26
C MET A 91 12.00 0.07 0.12
N SER A 92 13.27 0.45 0.37
CA SER A 92 14.35 0.31 -0.59
C SER A 92 14.63 -1.14 -0.92
N GLU A 93 14.73 -2.00 0.08
CA GLU A 93 14.98 -3.43 -0.11
C GLU A 93 13.85 -4.10 -0.89
N ALA A 94 12.61 -3.74 -0.60
CA ALA A 94 11.44 -4.30 -1.27
C ALA A 94 11.09 -3.62 -2.59
N GLU A 95 11.75 -2.50 -2.91
CA GLU A 95 11.47 -1.67 -4.09
C GLU A 95 9.99 -1.28 -4.20
N VAL A 96 9.41 -0.85 -3.09
CA VAL A 96 8.01 -0.43 -3.02
C VAL A 96 7.90 1.05 -2.73
N HIS A 97 6.79 1.66 -3.13
CA HIS A 97 6.52 3.08 -2.96
C HIS A 97 5.56 3.36 -1.81
N HIS A 98 5.09 2.32 -1.15
CA HIS A 98 4.17 2.43 -0.02
C HIS A 98 4.55 1.40 1.03
N LEU A 99 4.34 1.76 2.28
CA LEU A 99 4.62 0.91 3.42
C LEU A 99 3.38 0.93 4.31
N LEU A 100 2.83 -0.23 4.56
CA LEU A 100 1.73 -0.37 5.52
C LEU A 100 2.29 -0.27 6.94
N VAL A 101 1.56 0.41 7.80
CA VAL A 101 1.90 0.51 9.21
C VAL A 101 0.86 -0.30 9.97
N ARG A 102 1.34 -1.32 10.67
CA ARG A 102 0.49 -2.31 11.33
C ARG A 102 0.84 -2.39 12.80
N ASP A 103 -0.19 -2.31 13.65
CA ASP A 103 -0.07 -2.50 15.09
C ASP A 103 -0.72 -3.85 15.43
N GLY A 104 0.11 -4.86 15.68
CA GLY A 104 -0.37 -6.23 15.75
C GLY A 104 -0.93 -6.67 14.41
N ASP A 105 -2.20 -7.06 14.38
CA ASP A 105 -2.91 -7.44 13.15
C ASP A 105 -3.73 -6.28 12.55
N GLU A 106 -3.75 -5.13 13.21
CA GLU A 106 -4.58 -4.00 12.81
C GLU A 106 -3.81 -2.99 11.97
N LEU A 107 -4.47 -2.44 10.97
CA LEU A 107 -3.93 -1.35 10.16
C LEU A 107 -3.89 -0.08 11.01
N ALA A 108 -2.70 0.52 11.14
CA ALA A 108 -2.52 1.79 11.84
C ALA A 108 -2.42 2.98 10.89
N GLY A 109 -1.84 2.76 9.71
CA GLY A 109 -1.66 3.83 8.73
C GLY A 109 -0.86 3.36 7.53
N MET A 110 -0.42 4.32 6.72
CA MET A 110 0.40 4.04 5.55
C MET A 110 1.38 5.19 5.30
N ILE A 111 2.55 4.85 4.80
CA ILE A 111 3.53 5.81 4.29
C ILE A 111 3.64 5.60 2.78
N HIS A 112 3.64 6.70 2.04
CA HIS A 112 3.86 6.69 0.60
C HIS A 112 5.08 7.52 0.26
N LEU A 113 5.96 6.98 -0.58
CA LEU A 113 7.15 7.68 -1.09
C LEU A 113 7.08 7.77 -2.59
N ASP A 114 7.41 8.94 -3.13
CA ASP A 114 7.51 9.17 -4.56
C ASP A 114 8.98 9.11 -4.98
N ILE A 115 9.50 7.88 -5.14
CA ILE A 115 10.91 7.64 -5.45
C ILE A 115 11.02 6.62 -6.58
N GLU A 116 11.93 6.91 -7.51
CA GLU A 116 12.33 5.98 -8.56
C GLU A 116 13.55 5.18 -8.08
N TRP A 117 13.31 3.99 -7.54
CA TRP A 117 14.38 3.16 -6.97
C TRP A 117 15.48 2.81 -7.99
N SER A 118 15.12 2.65 -9.27
CA SER A 118 16.08 2.33 -10.32
C SER A 118 17.13 3.41 -10.55
N GLN A 119 16.80 4.66 -10.27
CA GLN A 119 17.71 5.80 -10.38
C GLN A 119 18.70 5.88 -9.22
N LEU A 120 18.48 5.10 -8.18
CA LEU A 120 19.29 5.12 -6.97
C LEU A 120 20.27 3.96 -6.92
N SER A 121 20.27 3.07 -7.93
CA SER A 121 21.21 1.96 -8.00
C SER A 121 22.63 2.51 -8.12
N GLY A 122 23.51 2.12 -7.20
CA GLY A 122 24.85 2.64 -7.11
C GLY A 122 25.02 3.82 -6.17
N ALA A 123 23.96 4.41 -5.66
CA ALA A 123 24.05 5.44 -4.63
C ALA A 123 24.44 4.81 -3.28
N ALA A 124 25.20 5.53 -2.49
CA ALA A 124 25.59 5.08 -1.16
C ALA A 124 24.40 5.25 -0.21
N GLY A 125 23.86 4.14 0.28
CA GLY A 125 22.79 4.11 1.25
C GLY A 125 21.39 4.36 0.68
N PRO A 126 20.35 4.17 1.50
CA PRO A 126 18.98 4.42 1.07
C PRO A 126 18.73 5.92 0.88
N PRO A 127 17.78 6.28 -0.01
CA PRO A 127 17.45 7.68 -0.22
C PRO A 127 16.80 8.32 1.02
N VAL A 128 16.92 9.64 1.11
CA VAL A 128 16.17 10.39 2.11
C VAL A 128 14.71 10.44 1.65
N PRO A 129 13.78 9.95 2.47
CA PRO A 129 12.39 9.92 2.06
C PRO A 129 11.78 11.31 1.93
N THR A 130 11.00 11.51 0.87
CA THR A 130 10.08 12.63 0.75
C THR A 130 8.67 12.08 0.85
N PHE A 131 7.95 12.49 1.89
CA PHE A 131 6.63 11.94 2.16
C PHE A 131 5.55 12.76 1.46
N GLN A 132 4.65 12.05 0.76
CA GLN A 132 3.45 12.62 0.20
C GLN A 132 2.26 11.95 0.84
N ALA A 133 1.29 12.76 1.29
CA ALA A 133 0.02 12.20 1.76
C ALA A 133 -0.73 11.63 0.55
N PRO A 134 -1.41 10.46 0.70
CA PRO A 134 -2.32 9.99 -0.33
C PRO A 134 -3.42 11.02 -0.55
N ILE A 135 -3.72 11.27 -1.80
CA ILE A 135 -4.71 12.29 -2.16
C ILE A 135 -6.11 11.73 -2.11
#